data_f19095572335f6a4155fb7a98fb6bbf7
#
_entry.id   f19095572335f6a4155fb7a98fb6bbf7
#
_cell.length_a   1.000
_cell.length_b   1.000
_cell.length_c   1.000
_cell.angle_alpha   90.00
_cell.angle_beta   90.00
_cell.angle_gamma   90.00
#
_symmetry.space_group_name_H-M   'P 1'
#
loop_
_entity.id
_entity.type
_entity.pdbx_description
1 polymer ?
#
loop_
_entity_poly.entity_id
_entity_poly.type
_entity_poly.pdbx_seq_one_letter_code
_entity_poly.pdbx_strand_id
1 'polypeptide(L)'
;AIFKEGSNIIVSAGAGSGKTAVLTERVIRKLKSGVPVDHLLVLTFTNEAANEMKERIRTAIKKEASLKEQLDLLDQAYITTFDSYSLSIVKKYHYLLGIEPSIKIIDASIIEILKNKLMDEIFLKKYEEGDADFLTLISAFCVKDDKAIKKAIITINQKLDLKYDKDAYLQNYLEEYFSESKVASFIKEYNALLQTKISFLNDLLDEIALKEDGVVYEEFLKVLTPLLNSKDY
;
A
#
# COMPACT_ATOMS: atom_id res chain seq x y z
N ALA A 1 -27.25 6.46 -1.02
CA ALA A 1 -26.09 6.88 -1.83
C ALA A 1 -26.47 7.98 -2.83
N ILE A 2 -27.53 7.83 -3.61
CA ILE A 2 -27.91 8.78 -4.68
C ILE A 2 -28.21 10.19 -4.13
N PHE A 3 -28.91 10.29 -3.00
CA PHE A 3 -29.46 11.54 -2.46
C PHE A 3 -28.58 12.21 -1.37
N LYS A 4 -27.57 11.54 -0.86
CA LYS A 4 -26.74 12.08 0.22
C LYS A 4 -25.76 13.12 -0.33
N GLU A 5 -25.75 14.31 0.28
CA GLU A 5 -24.88 15.46 -0.04
C GLU A 5 -24.16 16.00 1.20
N GLY A 6 -23.21 16.91 1.01
CA GLY A 6 -22.56 17.65 2.09
C GLY A 6 -21.51 16.85 2.88
N SER A 7 -21.16 15.61 2.47
CA SER A 7 -20.11 14.82 3.10
C SER A 7 -19.49 13.82 2.14
N ASN A 8 -18.32 13.29 2.48
CA ASN A 8 -17.73 12.14 1.79
C ASN A 8 -18.59 10.89 2.03
N ILE A 9 -18.77 10.06 1.00
CA ILE A 9 -19.62 8.88 1.04
C ILE A 9 -18.83 7.69 0.57
N ILE A 10 -18.80 6.63 1.38
CA ILE A 10 -18.31 5.30 1.00
C ILE A 10 -19.55 4.42 0.81
N VAL A 11 -19.62 3.73 -0.33
CA VAL A 11 -20.70 2.78 -0.66
C VAL A 11 -20.10 1.38 -0.78
N SER A 12 -20.40 0.51 0.18
CA SER A 12 -20.10 -0.91 0.09
C SER A 12 -21.23 -1.64 -0.62
N ALA A 13 -20.90 -2.39 -1.66
CA ALA A 13 -21.91 -3.09 -2.47
C ALA A 13 -21.27 -4.29 -3.20
N GLY A 14 -21.95 -5.44 -3.21
CA GLY A 14 -21.53 -6.66 -3.90
C GLY A 14 -21.53 -6.53 -5.43
N ALA A 15 -21.04 -7.55 -6.13
CA ALA A 15 -21.17 -7.64 -7.58
C ALA A 15 -22.67 -7.69 -7.97
N GLY A 16 -23.05 -7.04 -9.07
CA GLY A 16 -24.43 -7.02 -9.54
C GLY A 16 -25.40 -6.13 -8.75
N SER A 17 -24.98 -5.47 -7.69
CA SER A 17 -25.84 -4.62 -6.83
C SER A 17 -26.26 -3.28 -7.43
N GLY A 18 -25.94 -3.01 -8.71
CA GLY A 18 -26.31 -1.78 -9.38
C GLY A 18 -25.42 -0.56 -9.08
N LYS A 19 -24.17 -0.75 -8.61
CA LYS A 19 -23.23 0.34 -8.32
C LYS A 19 -23.11 1.36 -9.45
N THR A 20 -22.96 0.87 -10.68
CA THR A 20 -22.83 1.71 -11.88
C THR A 20 -24.13 2.51 -12.15
N ALA A 21 -25.28 1.89 -11.95
CA ALA A 21 -26.57 2.58 -12.10
C ALA A 21 -26.73 3.69 -11.05
N VAL A 22 -26.37 3.43 -9.80
CA VAL A 22 -26.38 4.43 -8.72
C VAL A 22 -25.46 5.61 -9.04
N LEU A 23 -24.25 5.33 -9.58
CA LEU A 23 -23.31 6.39 -9.96
C LEU A 23 -23.85 7.22 -11.14
N THR A 24 -24.37 6.58 -12.19
CA THR A 24 -24.99 7.28 -13.31
C THR A 24 -26.14 8.19 -12.85
N GLU A 25 -27.04 7.67 -12.03
CA GLU A 25 -28.18 8.44 -11.50
C GLU A 25 -27.69 9.63 -10.64
N ARG A 26 -26.64 9.43 -9.84
CA ARG A 26 -26.03 10.51 -9.07
C ARG A 26 -25.45 11.61 -9.96
N VAL A 27 -24.77 11.25 -11.06
CA VAL A 27 -24.28 12.22 -12.05
C VAL A 27 -25.43 13.01 -12.66
N ILE A 28 -26.47 12.32 -13.18
CA ILE A 28 -27.63 12.99 -13.79
C ILE A 28 -28.31 13.95 -12.81
N ARG A 29 -28.40 13.57 -11.54
CA ARG A 29 -28.96 14.44 -10.51
C ARG A 29 -28.10 15.68 -10.29
N LYS A 30 -26.76 15.55 -10.29
CA LYS A 30 -25.86 16.71 -10.21
C LYS A 30 -26.04 17.64 -11.41
N LEU A 31 -26.17 17.11 -12.60
CA LEU A 31 -26.46 17.91 -13.80
C LEU A 31 -27.79 18.65 -13.67
N LYS A 32 -28.86 17.98 -13.19
CA LYS A 32 -30.17 18.59 -12.93
C LYS A 32 -30.12 19.70 -11.86
N SER A 33 -29.16 19.63 -10.94
CA SER A 33 -28.93 20.69 -9.95
C SER A 33 -28.06 21.85 -10.47
N GLY A 34 -27.71 21.86 -11.76
CA GLY A 34 -26.97 22.93 -12.41
C GLY A 34 -25.44 22.77 -12.37
N VAL A 35 -24.91 21.63 -11.94
CA VAL A 35 -23.47 21.34 -12.01
C VAL A 35 -23.13 20.85 -13.42
N PRO A 36 -22.26 21.56 -14.19
CA PRO A 36 -21.85 21.09 -15.52
C PRO A 36 -21.08 19.78 -15.46
N VAL A 37 -21.21 18.95 -16.51
CA VAL A 37 -20.58 17.60 -16.55
C VAL A 37 -19.04 17.66 -16.56
N ASP A 38 -18.46 18.68 -17.14
CA ASP A 38 -17.01 18.93 -17.17
C ASP A 38 -16.42 19.38 -15.80
N HIS A 39 -17.31 19.76 -14.86
CA HIS A 39 -16.94 20.00 -13.46
C HIS A 39 -16.98 18.73 -12.59
N LEU A 40 -17.36 17.60 -13.16
CA LEU A 40 -17.40 16.32 -12.46
C LEU A 40 -16.17 15.47 -12.82
N LEU A 41 -15.59 14.85 -11.81
CA LEU A 41 -14.52 13.86 -11.96
C LEU A 41 -15.09 12.48 -11.65
N VAL A 42 -15.11 11.60 -12.64
CA VAL A 42 -15.53 10.20 -12.50
C VAL A 42 -14.37 9.30 -12.87
N LEU A 43 -13.86 8.56 -11.89
CA LEU A 43 -12.69 7.71 -12.06
C LEU A 43 -13.05 6.23 -12.01
N THR A 44 -12.43 5.45 -12.90
CA THR A 44 -12.55 4.00 -12.99
C THR A 44 -11.17 3.34 -12.99
N PHE A 45 -11.11 2.02 -12.88
CA PHE A 45 -9.86 1.28 -12.93
C PHE A 45 -9.42 0.91 -14.36
N THR A 46 -10.38 0.75 -15.29
CA THR A 46 -10.08 0.36 -16.68
C THR A 46 -10.67 1.35 -17.68
N ASN A 47 -10.06 1.42 -18.85
CA ASN A 47 -10.54 2.28 -19.94
C ASN A 47 -11.91 1.81 -20.46
N GLU A 48 -12.16 0.50 -20.49
CA GLU A 48 -13.44 -0.09 -20.88
C GLU A 48 -14.54 0.39 -19.93
N ALA A 49 -14.29 0.34 -18.62
CA ALA A 49 -15.27 0.81 -17.61
C ALA A 49 -15.49 2.33 -17.70
N ALA A 50 -14.46 3.12 -18.02
CA ALA A 50 -14.59 4.55 -18.24
C ALA A 50 -15.47 4.85 -19.47
N ASN A 51 -15.22 4.16 -20.59
CA ASN A 51 -16.00 4.31 -21.82
C ASN A 51 -17.45 3.87 -21.62
N GLU A 52 -17.67 2.73 -20.95
CA GLU A 52 -19.04 2.27 -20.64
C GLU A 52 -19.77 3.29 -19.74
N MET A 53 -19.10 3.86 -18.75
CA MET A 53 -19.68 4.89 -17.88
C MET A 53 -20.04 6.13 -18.68
N LYS A 54 -19.15 6.59 -19.58
CA LYS A 54 -19.38 7.75 -20.44
C LYS A 54 -20.61 7.54 -21.33
N GLU A 55 -20.75 6.35 -21.93
CA GLU A 55 -21.91 6.02 -22.78
C GLU A 55 -23.22 5.90 -21.98
N ARG A 56 -23.18 5.37 -20.77
CA ARG A 56 -24.35 5.34 -19.88
C ARG A 56 -24.82 6.75 -19.50
N ILE A 57 -23.88 7.63 -19.16
CA ILE A 57 -24.19 9.03 -18.85
C ILE A 57 -24.73 9.75 -20.10
N ARG A 58 -24.10 9.56 -21.28
CA ARG A 58 -24.56 10.09 -22.57
C ARG A 58 -26.00 9.67 -22.86
N THR A 59 -26.30 8.39 -22.70
CA THR A 59 -27.66 7.83 -22.92
C THR A 59 -28.68 8.42 -21.94
N ALA A 60 -28.28 8.62 -20.69
CA ALA A 60 -29.15 9.20 -19.68
C ALA A 60 -29.41 10.70 -19.94
N ILE A 61 -28.39 11.46 -20.33
CA ILE A 61 -28.52 12.88 -20.73
C ILE A 61 -29.50 13.01 -21.93
N LYS A 62 -29.39 12.14 -22.95
CA LYS A 62 -30.26 12.18 -24.14
C LYS A 62 -31.74 12.00 -23.80
N LYS A 63 -32.09 11.31 -22.72
CA LYS A 63 -33.47 11.12 -22.26
C LYS A 63 -34.06 12.37 -21.58
N GLU A 64 -33.24 13.33 -21.21
CA GLU A 64 -33.61 14.51 -20.46
C GLU A 64 -33.46 15.77 -21.33
N ALA A 65 -34.56 16.34 -21.81
CA ALA A 65 -34.56 17.48 -22.73
C ALA A 65 -33.82 18.70 -22.14
N SER A 66 -33.89 18.90 -20.82
CA SER A 66 -33.21 19.97 -20.07
C SER A 66 -31.71 19.85 -19.97
N LEU A 67 -31.14 18.67 -20.30
CA LEU A 67 -29.69 18.40 -20.17
C LEU A 67 -28.96 18.31 -21.51
N LYS A 68 -29.64 18.56 -22.64
CA LYS A 68 -29.05 18.39 -23.98
C LYS A 68 -27.74 19.15 -24.19
N GLU A 69 -27.62 20.34 -23.65
CA GLU A 69 -26.38 21.16 -23.71
C GLU A 69 -25.18 20.50 -23.04
N GLN A 70 -25.42 19.59 -22.08
CA GLN A 70 -24.36 18.83 -21.42
C GLN A 70 -23.71 17.79 -22.35
N LEU A 71 -24.30 17.45 -23.48
CA LEU A 71 -23.73 16.51 -24.45
C LEU A 71 -22.44 17.08 -25.07
N ASP A 72 -22.41 18.36 -25.35
CA ASP A 72 -21.24 19.04 -25.94
C ASP A 72 -20.05 19.12 -24.95
N LEU A 73 -20.37 19.22 -23.66
CA LEU A 73 -19.37 19.25 -22.58
C LEU A 73 -18.89 17.84 -22.19
N LEU A 74 -19.63 16.79 -22.53
CA LEU A 74 -19.34 15.42 -22.09
C LEU A 74 -18.00 14.92 -22.63
N ASP A 75 -17.56 15.39 -23.80
CA ASP A 75 -16.28 14.98 -24.37
C ASP A 75 -15.07 15.63 -23.68
N GLN A 76 -15.29 16.73 -23.00
CA GLN A 76 -14.30 17.42 -22.16
C GLN A 76 -14.32 16.96 -20.71
N ALA A 77 -15.36 16.23 -20.30
CA ALA A 77 -15.54 15.75 -18.94
C ALA A 77 -14.50 14.68 -18.55
N TYR A 78 -14.03 14.74 -17.33
CA TYR A 78 -13.09 13.76 -16.76
C TYR A 78 -13.83 12.48 -16.32
N ILE A 79 -14.25 11.67 -17.31
CA ILE A 79 -14.76 10.32 -17.09
C ILE A 79 -13.70 9.38 -17.64
N THR A 80 -12.78 8.93 -16.79
CA THR A 80 -11.52 8.33 -17.22
C THR A 80 -10.92 7.42 -16.14
N THR A 81 -9.72 6.87 -16.39
CA THR A 81 -8.96 6.11 -15.39
C THR A 81 -8.13 7.04 -14.50
N PHE A 82 -7.71 6.53 -13.32
CA PHE A 82 -6.77 7.26 -12.45
C PHE A 82 -5.48 7.63 -13.19
N ASP A 83 -4.91 6.70 -13.94
CA ASP A 83 -3.66 6.91 -14.67
C ASP A 83 -3.81 8.00 -15.74
N SER A 84 -4.88 7.93 -16.54
CA SER A 84 -5.15 8.92 -17.59
C SER A 84 -5.42 10.31 -17.00
N TYR A 85 -6.14 10.38 -15.88
CA TYR A 85 -6.38 11.64 -15.18
C TYR A 85 -5.08 12.22 -14.61
N SER A 86 -4.27 11.40 -13.92
CA SER A 86 -2.98 11.80 -13.39
C SER A 86 -2.05 12.31 -14.50
N LEU A 87 -1.97 11.58 -15.63
CA LEU A 87 -1.20 11.99 -16.79
C LEU A 87 -1.68 13.34 -17.35
N SER A 88 -2.99 13.58 -17.38
CA SER A 88 -3.55 14.87 -17.84
C SER A 88 -3.13 16.03 -16.95
N ILE A 89 -3.12 15.83 -15.63
CA ILE A 89 -2.65 16.83 -14.65
C ILE A 89 -1.15 17.09 -14.84
N VAL A 90 -0.33 16.03 -14.90
CA VAL A 90 1.12 16.19 -15.10
C VAL A 90 1.42 16.92 -16.42
N LYS A 91 0.73 16.57 -17.51
CA LYS A 91 0.87 17.29 -18.79
C LYS A 91 0.45 18.75 -18.72
N LYS A 92 -0.61 19.06 -17.96
CA LYS A 92 -1.09 20.42 -17.79
C LYS A 92 -0.12 21.29 -16.97
N TYR A 93 0.52 20.71 -15.97
CA TYR A 93 1.40 21.41 -15.03
C TYR A 93 2.88 21.01 -15.17
N HIS A 94 3.28 20.42 -16.30
CA HIS A 94 4.65 19.92 -16.58
C HIS A 94 5.72 20.97 -16.28
N TYR A 95 5.42 22.25 -16.55
CA TYR A 95 6.34 23.37 -16.34
C TYR A 95 6.70 23.58 -14.84
N LEU A 96 5.80 23.25 -13.90
CA LEU A 96 6.08 23.29 -12.46
C LEU A 96 7.05 22.20 -12.02
N LEU A 97 7.10 21.10 -12.76
CA LEU A 97 7.96 19.95 -12.48
C LEU A 97 9.28 20.00 -13.27
N GLY A 98 9.46 20.98 -14.17
CA GLY A 98 10.62 21.08 -15.03
C GLY A 98 10.79 19.92 -16.02
N ILE A 99 9.66 19.27 -16.43
CA ILE A 99 9.65 18.14 -17.34
C ILE A 99 9.00 18.48 -18.68
N GLU A 100 9.34 17.70 -19.71
CA GLU A 100 8.75 17.86 -21.04
C GLU A 100 7.27 17.45 -21.06
N PRO A 101 6.40 18.15 -21.87
CA PRO A 101 4.97 17.81 -21.96
C PRO A 101 4.70 16.46 -22.67
N SER A 102 5.69 15.93 -23.39
CA SER A 102 5.59 14.70 -24.21
C SER A 102 5.74 13.41 -23.40
N ILE A 103 5.47 13.44 -22.09
CA ILE A 103 5.55 12.28 -21.20
C ILE A 103 4.51 11.20 -21.56
N LYS A 104 4.85 9.96 -21.28
CA LYS A 104 3.99 8.78 -21.43
C LYS A 104 4.09 7.90 -20.19
N ILE A 105 3.03 7.16 -19.94
CA ILE A 105 3.07 6.08 -18.96
C ILE A 105 3.88 4.94 -19.55
N ILE A 106 4.93 4.51 -18.86
CA ILE A 106 5.77 3.39 -19.26
C ILE A 106 5.21 2.09 -18.71
N ASP A 107 5.43 0.99 -19.41
CA ASP A 107 5.04 -0.34 -18.92
C ASP A 107 5.81 -0.73 -17.66
N ALA A 108 5.12 -1.34 -16.70
CA ALA A 108 5.70 -1.74 -15.42
C ALA A 108 6.86 -2.73 -15.58
N SER A 109 6.81 -3.61 -16.58
CA SER A 109 7.87 -4.59 -16.88
C SER A 109 9.17 -3.89 -17.30
N ILE A 110 9.07 -2.81 -18.07
CA ILE A 110 10.23 -2.02 -18.48
C ILE A 110 10.85 -1.32 -17.28
N ILE A 111 10.01 -0.78 -16.38
CA ILE A 111 10.49 -0.15 -15.14
C ILE A 111 11.23 -1.17 -14.28
N GLU A 112 10.73 -2.40 -14.17
CA GLU A 112 11.37 -3.46 -13.39
C GLU A 112 12.76 -3.82 -13.97
N ILE A 113 12.87 -3.95 -15.28
CA ILE A 113 14.16 -4.19 -15.96
C ILE A 113 15.14 -3.04 -15.67
N LEU A 114 14.69 -1.79 -15.81
CA LEU A 114 15.53 -0.63 -15.55
C LEU A 114 15.98 -0.53 -14.10
N LYS A 115 15.08 -0.81 -13.14
CA LYS A 115 15.42 -0.83 -11.71
C LYS A 115 16.47 -1.90 -11.39
N ASN A 116 16.33 -3.10 -11.94
CA ASN A 116 17.31 -4.18 -11.74
C ASN A 116 18.67 -3.79 -12.36
N LYS A 117 18.70 -3.27 -13.58
CA LYS A 117 19.93 -2.82 -14.23
C LYS A 117 20.64 -1.73 -13.41
N LEU A 118 19.90 -0.71 -12.97
CA LEU A 118 20.45 0.37 -12.15
C LEU A 118 20.97 -0.18 -10.79
N MET A 119 20.28 -1.14 -10.19
CA MET A 119 20.72 -1.78 -8.96
C MET A 119 22.04 -2.52 -9.17
N ASP A 120 22.21 -3.24 -10.27
CA ASP A 120 23.46 -3.92 -10.61
C ASP A 120 24.62 -2.93 -10.80
N GLU A 121 24.37 -1.80 -11.47
CA GLU A 121 25.35 -0.72 -11.65
C GLU A 121 25.77 -0.08 -10.30
N ILE A 122 24.80 0.19 -9.41
CA ILE A 122 25.06 0.74 -8.07
C ILE A 122 25.91 -0.23 -7.25
N PHE A 123 25.54 -1.51 -7.24
CA PHE A 123 26.29 -2.52 -6.50
C PHE A 123 27.71 -2.70 -7.00
N LEU A 124 27.89 -2.78 -8.35
CA LEU A 124 29.21 -2.85 -8.96
C LEU A 124 30.08 -1.68 -8.53
N LYS A 125 29.56 -0.46 -8.61
CA LYS A 125 30.27 0.75 -8.19
C LYS A 125 30.65 0.70 -6.70
N LYS A 126 29.75 0.26 -5.83
CA LYS A 126 30.01 0.13 -4.39
C LYS A 126 31.06 -0.93 -4.06
N TYR A 127 31.12 -2.02 -4.81
CA TYR A 127 32.20 -3.02 -4.69
C TYR A 127 33.53 -2.45 -5.16
N GLU A 128 33.57 -1.69 -6.26
CA GLU A 128 34.79 -1.06 -6.77
C GLU A 128 35.33 0.01 -5.84
N GLU A 129 34.46 0.79 -5.19
CA GLU A 129 34.82 1.82 -4.19
C GLU A 129 35.32 1.21 -2.88
N GLY A 130 35.02 -0.05 -2.60
CA GLY A 130 35.35 -0.70 -1.33
C GLY A 130 34.64 -0.08 -0.11
N ASP A 131 33.42 0.42 -0.30
CA ASP A 131 32.61 1.07 0.74
C ASP A 131 32.43 0.15 1.95
N ALA A 132 32.96 0.53 3.10
CA ALA A 132 33.02 -0.31 4.30
C ALA A 132 31.63 -0.65 4.86
N ASP A 133 30.70 0.31 4.84
CA ASP A 133 29.33 0.10 5.33
C ASP A 133 28.57 -0.84 4.39
N PHE A 134 28.76 -0.67 3.08
CA PHE A 134 28.19 -1.57 2.08
C PHE A 134 28.73 -2.99 2.23
N LEU A 135 30.05 -3.16 2.40
CA LEU A 135 30.65 -4.49 2.58
C LEU A 135 30.17 -5.15 3.89
N THR A 136 29.97 -4.38 4.94
CA THR A 136 29.38 -4.87 6.20
C THR A 136 27.95 -5.34 5.98
N LEU A 137 27.13 -4.56 5.26
CA LEU A 137 25.77 -4.94 4.89
C LEU A 137 25.76 -6.27 4.10
N ILE A 138 26.63 -6.38 3.08
CA ILE A 138 26.73 -7.59 2.25
C ILE A 138 27.15 -8.80 3.10
N SER A 139 28.15 -8.66 3.96
CA SER A 139 28.61 -9.75 4.83
C SER A 139 27.55 -10.22 5.82
N ALA A 140 26.70 -9.30 6.29
CA ALA A 140 25.63 -9.63 7.24
C ALA A 140 24.42 -10.35 6.59
N PHE A 141 24.10 -10.02 5.34
CA PHE A 141 22.85 -10.46 4.71
C PHE A 141 23.03 -11.38 3.50
N CYS A 142 24.23 -11.52 2.93
CA CYS A 142 24.48 -12.30 1.74
C CYS A 142 25.35 -13.54 2.05
N VAL A 143 24.77 -14.75 1.82
CA VAL A 143 25.48 -16.03 2.05
C VAL A 143 26.15 -16.53 0.78
N LYS A 144 25.49 -16.43 -0.38
CA LYS A 144 25.97 -16.92 -1.67
C LYS A 144 26.10 -15.83 -2.72
N ASP A 145 25.09 -14.99 -2.84
CA ASP A 145 25.02 -13.90 -3.80
C ASP A 145 24.24 -12.72 -3.20
N ASP A 146 24.26 -11.59 -3.89
CA ASP A 146 23.60 -10.35 -3.48
C ASP A 146 22.18 -10.15 -4.05
N LYS A 147 21.64 -11.17 -4.74
CA LYS A 147 20.32 -11.06 -5.41
C LYS A 147 19.19 -10.80 -4.43
N ALA A 148 19.23 -11.46 -3.27
CA ALA A 148 18.18 -11.33 -2.26
C ALA A 148 18.12 -9.91 -1.69
N ILE A 149 19.28 -9.32 -1.38
CA ILE A 149 19.32 -7.96 -0.84
C ILE A 149 18.98 -6.90 -1.91
N LYS A 150 19.43 -7.06 -3.16
CA LYS A 150 19.02 -6.21 -4.28
C LYS A 150 17.50 -6.18 -4.44
N LYS A 151 16.86 -7.36 -4.42
CA LYS A 151 15.40 -7.48 -4.48
C LYS A 151 14.71 -6.82 -3.28
N ALA A 152 15.26 -6.98 -2.08
CA ALA A 152 14.72 -6.35 -0.88
C ALA A 152 14.79 -4.81 -0.99
N ILE A 153 15.91 -4.25 -1.42
CA ILE A 153 16.09 -2.81 -1.61
C ILE A 153 15.09 -2.27 -2.65
N ILE A 154 14.93 -2.95 -3.79
CA ILE A 154 13.93 -2.56 -4.81
C ILE A 154 12.52 -2.58 -4.23
N THR A 155 12.17 -3.62 -3.46
CA THR A 155 10.86 -3.73 -2.81
C THR A 155 10.62 -2.63 -1.78
N ILE A 156 11.62 -2.30 -0.98
CA ILE A 156 11.56 -1.19 -0.02
C ILE A 156 11.37 0.14 -0.76
N ASN A 157 12.17 0.38 -1.81
CA ASN A 157 12.03 1.61 -2.61
C ASN A 157 10.64 1.75 -3.24
N GLN A 158 10.03 0.67 -3.73
CA GLN A 158 8.66 0.69 -4.24
C GLN A 158 7.63 1.12 -3.19
N LYS A 159 7.82 0.71 -1.93
CA LYS A 159 6.97 1.15 -0.81
C LYS A 159 7.22 2.60 -0.43
N LEU A 160 8.47 3.05 -0.51
CA LEU A 160 8.84 4.44 -0.25
C LEU A 160 8.31 5.40 -1.33
N ASP A 161 8.21 4.96 -2.59
CA ASP A 161 7.63 5.74 -3.66
C ASP A 161 6.15 6.12 -3.42
N LEU A 162 5.46 5.43 -2.50
CA LEU A 162 4.11 5.77 -2.05
C LEU A 162 4.07 6.86 -0.96
N LYS A 163 5.22 7.31 -0.45
CA LYS A 163 5.32 8.35 0.57
C LYS A 163 5.47 9.72 -0.06
N TYR A 164 4.83 10.73 0.55
CA TYR A 164 4.91 12.12 0.08
C TYR A 164 6.35 12.65 0.10
N ASP A 165 7.05 12.39 1.19
CA ASP A 165 8.47 12.73 1.37
C ASP A 165 9.18 11.49 1.90
N LYS A 166 9.92 10.80 1.03
CA LYS A 166 10.57 9.54 1.36
C LYS A 166 11.81 9.72 2.21
N ASP A 167 12.52 10.84 2.08
CA ASP A 167 13.74 11.10 2.85
C ASP A 167 13.38 11.44 4.30
N ALA A 168 12.41 12.32 4.50
CA ALA A 168 11.87 12.60 5.83
C ALA A 168 11.23 11.35 6.45
N TYR A 169 10.54 10.51 5.66
CA TYR A 169 9.98 9.26 6.15
C TYR A 169 11.07 8.29 6.63
N LEU A 170 12.16 8.15 5.89
CA LEU A 170 13.27 7.26 6.27
C LEU A 170 13.95 7.74 7.56
N GLN A 171 14.25 9.04 7.67
CA GLN A 171 14.82 9.62 8.90
C GLN A 171 13.89 9.40 10.10
N ASN A 172 12.62 9.78 9.98
CA ASN A 172 11.64 9.58 11.05
C ASN A 172 11.46 8.09 11.40
N TYR A 173 11.52 7.19 10.39
CA TYR A 173 11.41 5.76 10.61
C TYR A 173 12.54 5.21 11.48
N LEU A 174 13.79 5.65 11.23
CA LEU A 174 14.94 5.24 12.05
C LEU A 174 14.79 5.73 13.50
N GLU A 175 14.41 6.99 13.69
CA GLU A 175 14.21 7.58 15.02
C GLU A 175 13.02 6.97 15.75
N GLU A 176 11.92 6.75 15.04
CA GLU A 176 10.68 6.23 15.63
C GLU A 176 10.79 4.76 16.02
N TYR A 177 11.43 3.91 15.19
CA TYR A 177 11.41 2.45 15.38
C TYR A 177 12.70 1.89 15.95
N PHE A 178 13.84 2.58 15.81
CA PHE A 178 15.16 2.10 16.23
C PHE A 178 15.86 2.99 17.24
N SER A 179 15.20 4.02 17.80
CA SER A 179 15.73 4.73 18.95
C SER A 179 15.84 3.79 20.15
N GLU A 180 16.84 4.04 21.02
CA GLU A 180 17.08 3.21 22.23
C GLU A 180 15.82 3.03 23.08
N SER A 181 15.04 4.10 23.24
CA SER A 181 13.77 4.08 23.98
C SER A 181 12.72 3.16 23.35
N LYS A 182 12.62 3.14 22.03
CA LYS A 182 11.68 2.27 21.30
C LYS A 182 12.12 0.81 21.33
N VAL A 183 13.41 0.56 21.11
CA VAL A 183 13.97 -0.79 21.24
C VAL A 183 13.73 -1.33 22.63
N ALA A 184 13.98 -0.55 23.68
CA ALA A 184 13.70 -0.93 25.07
C ALA A 184 12.19 -1.19 25.31
N SER A 185 11.31 -0.39 24.69
CA SER A 185 9.86 -0.63 24.75
C SER A 185 9.46 -1.96 24.10
N PHE A 186 9.98 -2.26 22.91
CA PHE A 186 9.72 -3.52 22.23
C PHE A 186 10.23 -4.73 23.02
N ILE A 187 11.43 -4.64 23.60
CA ILE A 187 11.98 -5.69 24.47
C ILE A 187 11.06 -5.90 25.69
N LYS A 188 10.60 -4.81 26.30
CA LYS A 188 9.67 -4.89 27.44
C LYS A 188 8.33 -5.54 27.08
N GLU A 189 7.74 -5.16 25.94
CA GLU A 189 6.49 -5.75 25.43
C GLU A 189 6.67 -7.22 25.07
N TYR A 190 7.77 -7.57 24.44
CA TYR A 190 8.11 -8.96 24.11
C TYR A 190 8.30 -9.80 25.37
N ASN A 191 9.03 -9.30 26.35
CA ASN A 191 9.21 -9.99 27.64
C ASN A 191 7.89 -10.17 28.38
N ALA A 192 6.98 -9.18 28.37
CA ALA A 192 5.65 -9.31 28.95
C ALA A 192 4.83 -10.41 28.25
N LEU A 193 4.94 -10.51 26.91
CA LEU A 193 4.30 -11.58 26.15
C LEU A 193 4.87 -12.95 26.51
N LEU A 194 6.20 -13.07 26.63
CA LEU A 194 6.86 -14.30 27.05
C LEU A 194 6.41 -14.71 28.46
N GLN A 195 6.38 -13.79 29.41
CA GLN A 195 5.91 -14.08 30.76
C GLN A 195 4.46 -14.59 30.78
N THR A 196 3.59 -14.02 29.95
CA THR A 196 2.21 -14.50 29.80
C THR A 196 2.18 -15.93 29.27
N LYS A 197 3.03 -16.26 28.31
CA LYS A 197 3.14 -17.63 27.76
C LYS A 197 3.71 -18.61 28.75
N ILE A 198 4.71 -18.19 29.53
CA ILE A 198 5.31 -18.99 30.61
C ILE A 198 4.29 -19.28 31.71
N SER A 199 3.51 -18.26 32.13
CA SER A 199 2.43 -18.46 33.11
C SER A 199 1.40 -19.50 32.61
N PHE A 200 0.97 -19.36 31.35
CA PHE A 200 0.05 -20.33 30.76
C PHE A 200 0.62 -21.76 30.73
N LEU A 201 1.93 -21.92 30.43
CA LEU A 201 2.58 -23.22 30.47
C LEU A 201 2.65 -23.80 31.88
N ASN A 202 2.92 -22.96 32.90
CA ASN A 202 2.91 -23.38 34.29
C ASN A 202 1.49 -23.83 34.73
N ASP A 203 0.45 -23.07 34.40
CA ASP A 203 -0.93 -23.46 34.69
C ASP A 203 -1.29 -24.81 34.04
N LEU A 204 -0.83 -25.05 32.80
CA LEU A 204 -1.03 -26.31 32.09
C LEU A 204 -0.26 -27.48 32.76
N LEU A 205 0.97 -27.22 33.22
CA LEU A 205 1.76 -28.23 33.95
C LEU A 205 1.11 -28.61 35.26
N ASP A 206 0.58 -27.65 36.02
CA ASP A 206 -0.17 -27.89 37.27
C ASP A 206 -1.42 -28.74 36.99
N GLU A 207 -2.11 -28.45 35.89
CA GLU A 207 -3.30 -29.22 35.46
C GLU A 207 -2.95 -30.70 35.09
N ILE A 208 -1.80 -30.90 34.40
CA ILE A 208 -1.29 -32.25 34.06
C ILE A 208 -0.85 -32.98 35.32
N ALA A 209 -0.16 -32.32 36.24
CA ALA A 209 0.27 -32.90 37.51
C ALA A 209 -0.89 -33.46 38.35
N LEU A 210 -2.05 -32.84 38.21
CA LEU A 210 -3.28 -33.28 38.91
C LEU A 210 -3.98 -34.48 38.27
N LYS A 211 -3.67 -34.80 36.99
CA LYS A 211 -4.42 -35.76 36.18
C LYS A 211 -3.64 -37.07 35.84
N GLU A 212 -2.30 -37.07 35.91
CA GLU A 212 -1.48 -38.15 35.38
C GLU A 212 -0.49 -38.75 36.42
N ASP A 213 -0.11 -40.00 36.23
CA ASP A 213 0.98 -40.68 36.97
C ASP A 213 2.30 -39.92 36.80
N GLY A 214 2.99 -39.66 37.88
CA GLY A 214 4.12 -38.74 38.04
C GLY A 214 5.30 -38.88 37.05
N VAL A 215 5.38 -39.97 36.25
CA VAL A 215 6.49 -40.25 35.31
C VAL A 215 6.43 -39.25 34.13
N VAL A 216 5.26 -39.02 33.55
CA VAL A 216 5.09 -38.12 32.40
C VAL A 216 5.34 -36.68 32.81
N TYR A 217 4.90 -36.31 34.02
CA TYR A 217 5.14 -34.97 34.59
C TYR A 217 6.64 -34.68 34.80
N GLU A 218 7.39 -35.64 35.34
CA GLU A 218 8.83 -35.48 35.54
C GLU A 218 9.63 -35.37 34.23
N GLU A 219 9.24 -36.05 33.17
CA GLU A 219 9.88 -35.91 31.85
C GLU A 219 9.60 -34.56 31.23
N PHE A 220 8.37 -34.05 31.35
CA PHE A 220 8.02 -32.69 30.92
C PHE A 220 8.78 -31.62 31.69
N LEU A 221 8.92 -31.75 33.00
CA LEU A 221 9.70 -30.84 33.84
C LEU A 221 11.17 -30.81 33.45
N LYS A 222 11.79 -31.89 33.10
CA LYS A 222 13.20 -31.93 32.65
C LYS A 222 13.44 -31.12 31.39
N VAL A 223 12.47 -31.04 30.49
CA VAL A 223 12.57 -30.27 29.25
C VAL A 223 12.25 -28.81 29.44
N LEU A 224 11.24 -28.50 30.27
CA LEU A 224 10.72 -27.14 30.43
C LEU A 224 11.39 -26.32 31.51
N THR A 225 11.88 -26.93 32.58
CA THR A 225 12.55 -26.23 33.69
C THR A 225 13.74 -25.36 33.25
N PRO A 226 14.61 -25.81 32.33
CA PRO A 226 15.68 -24.96 31.80
C PRO A 226 15.17 -23.74 31.06
N LEU A 227 14.02 -23.85 30.33
CA LEU A 227 13.40 -22.76 29.60
C LEU A 227 12.67 -21.77 30.54
N LEU A 228 12.04 -22.30 31.61
CA LEU A 228 11.33 -21.47 32.58
C LEU A 228 12.27 -20.71 33.53
N ASN A 229 13.47 -21.23 33.77
CA ASN A 229 14.47 -20.63 34.67
C ASN A 229 15.51 -19.77 33.95
N SER A 230 15.50 -19.72 32.60
CA SER A 230 16.38 -18.82 31.87
C SER A 230 15.95 -17.36 32.13
N LYS A 231 16.74 -16.64 32.93
CA LYS A 231 16.52 -15.22 33.25
C LYS A 231 17.09 -14.27 32.17
N ASP A 232 17.81 -14.80 31.22
CA ASP A 232 18.49 -14.05 30.17
C ASP A 232 17.79 -14.28 28.82
N TYR A 233 16.88 -13.35 28.50
CA TYR A 233 16.38 -13.13 27.16
C TYR A 233 16.69 -11.72 26.69
#